data_81049686ebac5dccd50f63da7f4023c2
#
_entry.id   81049686ebac5dccd50f63da7f4023c2
#
_cell.length_a   1.000
_cell.length_b   1.000
_cell.length_c   1.000
_cell.angle_alpha   90.00
_cell.angle_beta   90.00
_cell.angle_gamma   90.00
#
_symmetry.space_group_name_H-M   'P 1'
#
loop_
_entity.id
_entity.type
_entity.pdbx_description
1 polymer ?
#
loop_
_entity_poly.entity_id
_entity_poly.type
_entity_poly.pdbx_seq_one_letter_code
_entity_poly.pdbx_strand_id
1 'polypeptide(L)'
;MLINKKIDYAFSVQNGQGINTKDKNKQKDIAGKLDLHLLGSWLISGSFIKGKGYAIADSRYNDIKTGENYRRNRWSVGSSFAYKKMHARAEYMEGKDKSTRSQGVYGLVCCEILPKVELIGSVDFLNRNKETKDKQVMYIGGVQYWFYPKCRLAAQYTYQKEKLRGNAQVLQAQLQVSF
;
A
#
# COMPACT_ATOMS: atom_id res chain seq x y z
N MET A 1 30.99 4.25 -11.15
CA MET A 1 31.12 4.69 -9.75
C MET A 1 29.75 5.10 -9.21
N LEU A 2 28.91 4.13 -8.85
CA LEU A 2 27.46 4.33 -8.63
C LEU A 2 26.95 3.84 -7.25
N ILE A 3 27.83 3.54 -6.28
CA ILE A 3 27.45 2.72 -5.13
C ILE A 3 27.64 3.40 -3.76
N ASN A 4 28.01 4.65 -3.67
CA ASN A 4 28.05 5.30 -2.36
C ASN A 4 26.71 5.94 -1.98
N LYS A 5 26.01 5.35 -0.99
CA LYS A 5 24.74 5.80 -0.38
C LYS A 5 23.51 5.74 -1.32
N LYS A 6 23.46 4.76 -2.23
CA LYS A 6 22.34 4.63 -3.18
C LYS A 6 21.50 3.38 -2.97
N ILE A 7 21.86 2.55 -2.02
CA ILE A 7 21.17 1.31 -1.74
C ILE A 7 20.92 1.21 -0.24
N ASP A 8 19.66 1.10 0.13
CA ASP A 8 19.26 0.74 1.48
C ASP A 8 18.61 -0.65 1.45
N TYR A 9 18.86 -1.45 2.46
CA TYR A 9 18.23 -2.74 2.63
C TYR A 9 17.80 -2.96 4.07
N ALA A 10 16.74 -3.72 4.22
CA ALA A 10 16.26 -4.18 5.51
C ALA A 10 15.87 -5.66 5.42
N PHE A 11 16.17 -6.39 6.48
CA PHE A 11 15.78 -7.79 6.63
C PHE A 11 15.24 -8.00 8.03
N SER A 12 14.15 -8.75 8.15
CA SER A 12 13.55 -9.05 9.44
C SER A 12 13.00 -10.47 9.51
N VAL A 13 13.01 -11.02 10.72
CA VAL A 13 12.32 -12.26 11.08
C VAL A 13 11.32 -11.90 12.17
N GLN A 14 10.06 -12.22 11.97
CA GLN A 14 8.98 -11.80 12.85
C GLN A 14 7.91 -12.88 13.02
N ASN A 15 7.07 -12.73 14.03
CA ASN A 15 5.91 -13.59 14.21
C ASN A 15 4.86 -13.31 13.14
N GLY A 16 4.26 -14.35 12.57
CA GLY A 16 3.31 -14.25 11.46
C GLY A 16 1.92 -13.74 11.82
N GLN A 17 1.60 -13.50 13.08
CA GLN A 17 0.24 -13.13 13.51
C GLN A 17 -0.09 -11.63 13.42
N GLY A 18 0.89 -10.78 13.17
CA GLY A 18 0.70 -9.33 13.10
C GLY A 18 0.90 -8.61 14.43
N ILE A 19 0.69 -7.28 14.39
CA ILE A 19 0.92 -6.39 15.54
C ILE A 19 -0.12 -6.67 16.64
N ASN A 20 0.32 -6.72 17.90
CA ASN A 20 -0.52 -6.87 19.10
C ASN A 20 -1.37 -8.16 19.15
N THR A 21 -1.00 -9.18 18.39
CA THR A 21 -1.69 -10.46 18.38
C THR A 21 -0.77 -11.55 18.93
N LYS A 22 -1.26 -12.33 19.93
CA LYS A 22 -0.52 -13.46 20.46
C LYS A 22 -0.26 -14.48 19.34
N ASP A 23 1.00 -14.88 19.19
CA ASP A 23 1.38 -15.89 18.21
C ASP A 23 0.73 -17.24 18.54
N LYS A 24 -0.12 -17.72 17.66
CA LYS A 24 -0.84 -18.99 17.79
C LYS A 24 -0.19 -20.13 17.00
N ASN A 25 0.79 -19.78 16.15
CA ASN A 25 1.62 -20.77 15.48
C ASN A 25 3.10 -20.47 15.76
N LYS A 26 3.91 -21.43 16.00
CA LYS A 26 5.36 -21.25 16.26
C LYS A 26 6.16 -20.89 14.99
N GLN A 27 5.50 -20.45 13.92
CA GLN A 27 6.12 -20.14 12.63
C GLN A 27 6.62 -18.69 12.61
N LYS A 28 7.70 -18.47 11.88
CA LYS A 28 8.28 -17.13 11.67
C LYS A 28 8.09 -16.72 10.21
N ASP A 29 7.80 -15.44 10.01
CA ASP A 29 7.81 -14.80 8.72
C ASP A 29 9.17 -14.15 8.48
N ILE A 30 9.64 -14.25 7.25
CA ILE A 30 10.84 -13.58 6.77
C ILE A 30 10.40 -12.45 5.86
N ALA A 31 10.90 -11.25 6.10
CA ALA A 31 10.66 -10.10 5.25
C ALA A 31 11.96 -9.42 4.86
N GLY A 32 11.99 -8.89 3.63
CA GLY A 32 13.11 -8.13 3.13
C GLY A 32 12.64 -6.96 2.28
N LYS A 33 13.46 -5.91 2.26
CA LYS A 33 13.27 -4.71 1.46
C LYS A 33 14.59 -4.26 0.88
N LEU A 34 14.57 -3.77 -0.35
CA LEU A 34 15.68 -3.14 -1.04
C LEU A 34 15.19 -1.83 -1.65
N ASP A 35 15.88 -0.75 -1.37
CA ASP A 35 15.65 0.58 -1.93
C ASP A 35 16.86 1.02 -2.75
N LEU A 36 16.61 1.41 -3.99
CA LEU A 36 17.61 1.95 -4.90
C LEU A 36 17.34 3.44 -5.11
N HIS A 37 18.23 4.28 -4.60
CA HIS A 37 18.19 5.73 -4.81
C HIS A 37 18.90 6.06 -6.12
N LEU A 38 18.12 6.45 -7.12
CA LEU A 38 18.63 6.88 -8.42
C LEU A 38 18.96 8.38 -8.43
N LEU A 39 19.33 8.89 -9.59
CA LEU A 39 19.66 10.30 -9.75
C LEU A 39 18.51 11.22 -9.31
N GLY A 40 18.84 12.25 -8.54
CA GLY A 40 17.86 13.19 -7.99
C GLY A 40 17.04 12.58 -6.86
N SER A 41 15.72 12.75 -6.93
CA SER A 41 14.76 12.26 -5.94
C SER A 41 13.95 11.07 -6.45
N TRP A 42 14.57 10.19 -7.23
CA TRP A 42 13.93 8.98 -7.75
C TRP A 42 14.35 7.77 -6.93
N LEU A 43 13.38 7.06 -6.40
CA LEU A 43 13.53 5.83 -5.61
C LEU A 43 12.82 4.68 -6.31
N ILE A 44 13.47 3.53 -6.41
CA ILE A 44 12.87 2.26 -6.78
C ILE A 44 12.99 1.33 -5.57
N SER A 45 11.88 0.70 -5.19
CA SER A 45 11.80 -0.18 -4.02
C SER A 45 11.28 -1.55 -4.41
N GLY A 46 11.88 -2.59 -3.87
CA GLY A 46 11.36 -3.96 -3.91
C GLY A 46 11.22 -4.51 -2.51
N SER A 47 10.13 -5.23 -2.23
CA SER A 47 9.94 -5.88 -0.94
C SER A 47 9.32 -7.25 -1.07
N PHE A 48 9.54 -8.09 -0.08
CA PHE A 48 8.86 -9.37 0.03
C PHE A 48 8.62 -9.74 1.49
N ILE A 49 7.58 -10.54 1.69
CA ILE A 49 7.34 -11.28 2.94
C ILE A 49 6.96 -12.72 2.59
N LYS A 50 7.54 -13.68 3.29
CA LYS A 50 7.28 -15.10 3.12
C LYS A 50 7.09 -15.73 4.48
N GLY A 51 5.97 -16.42 4.67
CA GLY A 51 5.70 -17.03 5.96
C GLY A 51 4.40 -17.81 6.02
N LYS A 52 3.89 -18.01 7.24
CA LYS A 52 2.64 -18.70 7.49
C LYS A 52 1.78 -17.93 8.48
N GLY A 53 0.55 -17.62 8.06
CA GLY A 53 -0.48 -17.06 8.92
C GLY A 53 -1.28 -18.16 9.64
N TYR A 54 -1.94 -17.78 10.74
CA TYR A 54 -2.96 -18.56 11.41
C TYR A 54 -4.30 -17.84 11.31
N ALA A 55 -5.32 -18.49 10.79
CA ALA A 55 -6.62 -17.87 10.58
C ALA A 55 -7.41 -17.77 11.89
N ILE A 56 -7.74 -16.55 12.31
CA ILE A 56 -8.58 -16.28 13.48
C ILE A 56 -10.08 -16.22 13.13
N ALA A 57 -10.40 -16.13 11.85
CA ALA A 57 -11.76 -16.14 11.31
C ALA A 57 -11.75 -16.74 9.89
N ASP A 58 -12.90 -17.18 9.42
CA ASP A 58 -13.07 -17.62 8.02
C ASP A 58 -12.81 -16.47 7.06
N SER A 59 -12.06 -16.74 6.00
CA SER A 59 -11.79 -15.73 4.98
C SER A 59 -13.01 -15.54 4.06
N ARG A 60 -13.30 -14.30 3.71
CA ARG A 60 -14.34 -13.97 2.72
C ARG A 60 -13.89 -14.11 1.27
N TYR A 61 -12.59 -14.21 1.03
CA TYR A 61 -12.01 -14.11 -0.32
C TYR A 61 -11.30 -15.37 -0.80
N ASN A 62 -11.08 -16.30 0.11
CA ASN A 62 -10.40 -17.57 -0.18
C ASN A 62 -10.92 -18.70 0.72
N ASP A 63 -10.41 -19.91 0.51
CA ASP A 63 -10.82 -21.15 1.20
C ASP A 63 -10.11 -21.37 2.56
N ILE A 64 -9.68 -20.32 3.23
CA ILE A 64 -9.02 -20.39 4.53
C ILE A 64 -10.06 -20.35 5.65
N LYS A 65 -10.04 -21.38 6.51
CA LYS A 65 -10.96 -21.54 7.64
C LYS A 65 -10.33 -21.17 8.96
N THR A 66 -11.16 -20.78 9.92
CA THR A 66 -10.74 -20.49 11.29
C THR A 66 -9.93 -21.66 11.86
N GLY A 67 -8.81 -21.35 12.51
CA GLY A 67 -7.90 -22.33 13.11
C GLY A 67 -6.89 -22.94 12.13
N GLU A 68 -6.94 -22.59 10.85
CA GLU A 68 -6.03 -23.10 9.84
C GLU A 68 -4.70 -22.35 9.78
N ASN A 69 -3.58 -23.09 9.67
CA ASN A 69 -2.30 -22.53 9.28
C ASN A 69 -2.20 -22.52 7.76
N TYR A 70 -1.92 -21.36 7.16
CA TYR A 70 -1.82 -21.23 5.73
C TYR A 70 -0.54 -20.51 5.30
N ARG A 71 -0.01 -20.86 4.13
CA ARG A 71 1.13 -20.16 3.53
C ARG A 71 0.70 -18.76 3.10
N ARG A 72 1.50 -17.76 3.47
CA ARG A 72 1.27 -16.35 3.14
C ARG A 72 2.54 -15.75 2.56
N ASN A 73 2.51 -15.44 1.29
CA ASN A 73 3.62 -14.82 0.57
C ASN A 73 3.14 -13.52 -0.07
N ARG A 74 3.95 -12.48 -0.01
CA ARG A 74 3.71 -11.17 -0.64
C ARG A 74 5.00 -10.68 -1.25
N TRP A 75 4.89 -9.93 -2.33
CA TRP A 75 5.99 -9.14 -2.85
C TRP A 75 5.45 -7.88 -3.48
N SER A 76 6.28 -6.83 -3.54
CA SER A 76 5.94 -5.60 -4.22
C SER A 76 7.17 -5.00 -4.92
N VAL A 77 6.89 -4.22 -5.96
CA VAL A 77 7.83 -3.32 -6.60
C VAL A 77 7.17 -1.97 -6.74
N GLY A 78 7.86 -0.93 -6.30
CA GLY A 78 7.37 0.42 -6.32
C GLY A 78 8.42 1.41 -6.81
N SER A 79 7.93 2.57 -7.19
CA SER A 79 8.77 3.72 -7.55
C SER A 79 8.16 5.00 -6.98
N SER A 80 9.00 5.89 -6.49
CA SER A 80 8.61 7.23 -6.12
C SER A 80 9.57 8.23 -6.73
N PHE A 81 9.02 9.36 -7.16
CA PHE A 81 9.74 10.42 -7.81
C PHE A 81 9.28 11.77 -7.27
N ALA A 82 10.23 12.65 -6.99
CA ALA A 82 9.96 14.02 -6.58
C ALA A 82 10.74 14.99 -7.48
N TYR A 83 10.04 15.95 -8.06
CA TYR A 83 10.66 16.99 -8.88
C TYR A 83 9.95 18.32 -8.67
N LYS A 84 10.69 19.32 -8.21
CA LYS A 84 10.15 20.64 -7.87
C LYS A 84 8.93 20.52 -6.96
N LYS A 85 7.75 20.88 -7.46
CA LYS A 85 6.46 20.92 -6.77
C LYS A 85 5.60 19.65 -6.99
N MET A 86 6.17 18.64 -7.64
CA MET A 86 5.45 17.40 -7.98
C MET A 86 6.06 16.21 -7.24
N HIS A 87 5.20 15.38 -6.68
CA HIS A 87 5.53 14.06 -6.13
C HIS A 87 4.66 13.01 -6.81
N ALA A 88 5.28 11.93 -7.26
CA ALA A 88 4.58 10.80 -7.85
C ALA A 88 5.02 9.51 -7.17
N ARG A 89 4.10 8.58 -7.00
CA ARG A 89 4.38 7.24 -6.48
C ARG A 89 3.52 6.23 -7.21
N ALA A 90 4.10 5.08 -7.53
CA ALA A 90 3.36 3.93 -8.04
C ALA A 90 3.93 2.65 -7.41
N GLU A 91 3.07 1.68 -7.18
CA GLU A 91 3.48 0.37 -6.64
C GLU A 91 2.59 -0.73 -7.22
N TYR A 92 3.22 -1.82 -7.60
CA TYR A 92 2.58 -3.09 -7.90
C TYR A 92 2.86 -4.08 -6.79
N MET A 93 1.85 -4.82 -6.37
CA MET A 93 1.98 -5.85 -5.35
C MET A 93 1.24 -7.12 -5.75
N GLU A 94 1.78 -8.24 -5.35
CA GLU A 94 1.14 -9.55 -5.51
C GLU A 94 1.21 -10.34 -4.21
N GLY A 95 0.12 -11.05 -3.92
CA GLY A 95 0.01 -11.91 -2.77
C GLY A 95 -0.49 -13.32 -3.14
N LYS A 96 -0.07 -14.30 -2.35
CA LYS A 96 -0.62 -15.65 -2.40
C LYS A 96 -0.91 -16.14 -0.98
N ASP A 97 -2.17 -16.41 -0.71
CA ASP A 97 -2.65 -17.02 0.53
C ASP A 97 -3.20 -18.40 0.20
N LYS A 98 -2.54 -19.46 0.72
CA LYS A 98 -2.84 -20.86 0.37
C LYS A 98 -2.79 -21.07 -1.15
N SER A 99 -3.93 -21.27 -1.81
CA SER A 99 -4.07 -21.39 -3.26
C SER A 99 -4.38 -20.05 -3.94
N THR A 100 -5.06 -19.13 -3.25
CA THR A 100 -5.61 -17.89 -3.82
C THR A 100 -4.52 -16.84 -4.08
N ARG A 101 -4.53 -16.29 -5.29
CA ARG A 101 -3.67 -15.16 -5.69
C ARG A 101 -4.45 -13.86 -5.71
N SER A 102 -3.83 -12.82 -5.17
CA SER A 102 -4.31 -11.44 -5.21
C SER A 102 -3.27 -10.53 -5.83
N GLN A 103 -3.70 -9.41 -6.38
CA GLN A 103 -2.80 -8.37 -6.91
C GLN A 103 -3.38 -6.99 -6.67
N GLY A 104 -2.50 -6.02 -6.50
CA GLY A 104 -2.83 -4.61 -6.38
C GLY A 104 -1.87 -3.75 -7.18
N VAL A 105 -2.38 -2.63 -7.67
CA VAL A 105 -1.60 -1.55 -8.29
C VAL A 105 -2.16 -0.25 -7.80
N TYR A 106 -1.32 0.68 -7.40
CA TYR A 106 -1.76 2.05 -7.22
C TYR A 106 -0.78 3.03 -7.88
N GLY A 107 -1.32 4.18 -8.26
CA GLY A 107 -0.56 5.34 -8.68
C GLY A 107 -1.11 6.59 -8.02
N LEU A 108 -0.22 7.43 -7.51
CA LEU A 108 -0.54 8.68 -6.83
C LEU A 108 0.34 9.79 -7.39
N VAL A 109 -0.26 10.94 -7.65
CA VAL A 109 0.44 12.19 -7.97
C VAL A 109 -0.07 13.29 -7.05
N CYS A 110 0.85 14.07 -6.52
CA CYS A 110 0.60 15.28 -5.74
C CYS A 110 1.36 16.44 -6.39
N CYS A 111 0.71 17.57 -6.59
CA CYS A 111 1.30 18.74 -7.22
C CYS A 111 0.89 20.03 -6.49
N GLU A 112 1.87 20.83 -6.05
CA GLU A 112 1.63 22.18 -5.55
C GLU A 112 1.30 23.10 -6.73
N ILE A 113 0.02 23.47 -6.84
CA ILE A 113 -0.49 24.34 -7.92
C ILE A 113 -0.45 25.82 -7.57
N LEU A 114 -0.55 26.15 -6.30
CA LEU A 114 -0.42 27.48 -5.71
C LEU A 114 0.42 27.39 -4.45
N PRO A 115 1.01 28.48 -3.95
CA PRO A 115 1.70 28.44 -2.67
C PRO A 115 0.83 27.83 -1.57
N LYS A 116 1.34 26.76 -0.94
CA LYS A 116 0.64 26.02 0.14
C LYS A 116 -0.62 25.24 -0.29
N VAL A 117 -0.96 25.20 -1.58
CA VAL A 117 -2.12 24.42 -2.09
C VAL A 117 -1.62 23.30 -2.99
N GLU A 118 -1.96 22.07 -2.64
CA GLU A 118 -1.60 20.89 -3.41
C GLU A 118 -2.85 20.16 -3.90
N LEU A 119 -2.82 19.72 -5.15
CA LEU A 119 -3.78 18.76 -5.70
C LEU A 119 -3.23 17.35 -5.57
N ILE A 120 -4.12 16.42 -5.28
CA ILE A 120 -3.83 15.00 -5.13
C ILE A 120 -4.71 14.22 -6.08
N GLY A 121 -4.14 13.32 -6.86
CA GLY A 121 -4.84 12.34 -7.67
C GLY A 121 -4.28 10.95 -7.43
N SER A 122 -5.14 9.95 -7.24
CA SER A 122 -4.74 8.55 -7.12
C SER A 122 -5.71 7.62 -7.84
N VAL A 123 -5.17 6.55 -8.38
CA VAL A 123 -5.95 5.43 -8.91
C VAL A 123 -5.43 4.16 -8.27
N ASP A 124 -6.31 3.41 -7.61
CA ASP A 124 -5.98 2.18 -6.93
C ASP A 124 -6.78 1.03 -7.54
N PHE A 125 -6.09 0.00 -7.95
CA PHE A 125 -6.67 -1.24 -8.45
C PHE A 125 -6.34 -2.39 -7.49
N LEU A 126 -7.35 -3.15 -7.10
CA LEU A 126 -7.21 -4.35 -6.29
C LEU A 126 -8.00 -5.51 -6.90
N ASN A 127 -7.35 -6.64 -7.09
CA ASN A 127 -8.00 -7.92 -7.39
C ASN A 127 -7.73 -8.87 -6.23
N ARG A 128 -8.73 -9.06 -5.37
CA ARG A 128 -8.60 -9.85 -4.13
C ARG A 128 -8.47 -11.35 -4.40
N ASN A 129 -9.06 -11.80 -5.50
CA ASN A 129 -8.97 -13.17 -5.94
C ASN A 129 -8.96 -13.20 -7.48
N LYS A 130 -7.82 -13.62 -8.05
CA LYS A 130 -7.63 -13.65 -9.51
C LYS A 130 -8.57 -14.65 -10.20
N GLU A 131 -8.95 -15.72 -9.54
CA GLU A 131 -9.81 -16.77 -10.09
C GLU A 131 -11.26 -16.30 -10.20
N THR A 132 -11.80 -15.71 -9.14
CA THR A 132 -13.18 -15.18 -9.14
C THR A 132 -13.29 -13.80 -9.77
N LYS A 133 -12.14 -13.17 -10.08
CA LYS A 133 -12.07 -11.80 -10.62
C LYS A 133 -12.78 -10.78 -9.71
N ASP A 134 -12.59 -10.91 -8.39
CA ASP A 134 -13.10 -9.95 -7.39
C ASP A 134 -12.26 -8.67 -7.43
N LYS A 135 -12.70 -7.75 -8.30
CA LYS A 135 -11.98 -6.53 -8.65
C LYS A 135 -12.62 -5.31 -8.03
N GLN A 136 -11.76 -4.43 -7.56
CA GLN A 136 -12.09 -3.10 -7.09
C GLN A 136 -11.17 -2.08 -7.77
N VAL A 137 -11.74 -0.94 -8.15
CA VAL A 137 -10.99 0.24 -8.60
C VAL A 137 -11.45 1.43 -7.79
N MET A 138 -10.50 2.21 -7.28
CA MET A 138 -10.78 3.48 -6.60
C MET A 138 -10.11 4.61 -7.36
N TYR A 139 -10.86 5.70 -7.57
CA TYR A 139 -10.38 6.97 -8.10
C TYR A 139 -10.49 7.99 -6.98
N ILE A 140 -9.39 8.63 -6.66
CA ILE A 140 -9.30 9.58 -5.56
C ILE A 140 -8.81 10.90 -6.12
N GLY A 141 -9.58 11.97 -5.87
CA GLY A 141 -9.18 13.33 -6.15
C GLY A 141 -9.29 14.18 -4.89
N GLY A 142 -8.30 15.02 -4.63
CA GLY A 142 -8.30 15.81 -3.42
C GLY A 142 -7.49 17.08 -3.53
N VAL A 143 -7.69 17.95 -2.56
CA VAL A 143 -6.95 19.20 -2.37
C VAL A 143 -6.52 19.30 -0.92
N GLN A 144 -5.32 19.81 -0.68
CA GLN A 144 -4.86 20.15 0.66
C GLN A 144 -4.25 21.56 0.70
N TYR A 145 -4.50 22.25 1.82
CA TYR A 145 -4.00 23.58 2.08
C TYR A 145 -3.18 23.60 3.36
N TRP A 146 -1.89 23.96 3.24
CA TRP A 146 -0.94 24.08 4.34
C TRP A 146 -0.99 25.50 4.91
N PHE A 147 -1.84 25.74 5.90
CA PHE A 147 -2.00 27.09 6.49
C PHE A 147 -0.85 27.43 7.46
N TYR A 148 -0.16 26.40 8.03
CA TYR A 148 1.00 26.53 8.88
C TYR A 148 1.96 25.36 8.66
N PRO A 149 3.28 25.46 8.98
CA PRO A 149 4.18 24.31 8.95
C PRO A 149 3.61 23.14 9.75
N LYS A 150 3.48 21.96 9.12
CA LYS A 150 2.87 20.74 9.69
C LYS A 150 1.37 20.82 10.01
N CYS A 151 0.68 21.92 9.64
CA CYS A 151 -0.76 22.06 9.84
C CYS A 151 -1.47 22.20 8.49
N ARG A 152 -2.45 21.36 8.23
CA ARG A 152 -3.17 21.35 6.95
C ARG A 152 -4.66 21.10 7.10
N LEU A 153 -5.41 21.64 6.17
CA LEU A 153 -6.78 21.26 5.86
C LEU A 153 -6.77 20.46 4.56
N ALA A 154 -7.42 19.32 4.54
CA ALA A 154 -7.52 18.48 3.35
C ALA A 154 -8.97 18.08 3.11
N ALA A 155 -9.34 18.02 1.83
CA ALA A 155 -10.61 17.47 1.37
C ALA A 155 -10.35 16.52 0.22
N GLN A 156 -11.02 15.37 0.20
CA GLN A 156 -10.92 14.40 -0.89
C GLN A 156 -12.26 13.77 -1.21
N TYR A 157 -12.42 13.45 -2.47
CA TYR A 157 -13.51 12.65 -3.00
C TYR A 157 -12.97 11.33 -3.50
N THR A 158 -13.61 10.24 -3.12
CA THR A 158 -13.28 8.88 -3.55
C THR A 158 -14.48 8.28 -4.27
N TYR A 159 -14.28 7.84 -5.51
CA TYR A 159 -15.23 7.01 -6.24
C TYR A 159 -14.68 5.58 -6.30
N GLN A 160 -15.40 4.65 -5.70
CA GLN A 160 -15.07 3.23 -5.69
C GLN A 160 -16.02 2.47 -6.61
N LYS A 161 -15.43 1.69 -7.53
CA LYS A 161 -16.13 0.75 -8.38
C LYS A 161 -15.75 -0.67 -7.97
N GLU A 162 -16.73 -1.46 -7.56
CA GLU A 162 -16.51 -2.83 -7.12
C GLU A 162 -17.43 -3.79 -7.88
N LYS A 163 -16.86 -4.84 -8.45
CA LYS A 163 -17.59 -5.76 -9.34
C LYS A 163 -18.72 -6.51 -8.63
N LEU A 164 -18.50 -6.93 -7.39
CA LEU A 164 -19.42 -7.82 -6.67
C LEU A 164 -20.31 -7.11 -5.65
N ARG A 165 -20.00 -5.86 -5.27
CA ARG A 165 -20.68 -5.16 -4.15
C ARG A 165 -21.29 -3.82 -4.55
N GLY A 166 -21.09 -3.41 -5.81
CA GLY A 166 -21.58 -2.13 -6.30
C GLY A 166 -20.61 -0.97 -6.07
N ASN A 167 -21.03 0.21 -6.49
CA ASN A 167 -20.22 1.42 -6.44
C ASN A 167 -20.47 2.17 -5.13
N ALA A 168 -19.43 2.83 -4.62
CA ALA A 168 -19.51 3.71 -3.47
C ALA A 168 -18.85 5.06 -3.76
N GLN A 169 -19.33 6.09 -3.07
CA GLN A 169 -18.79 7.45 -3.13
C GLN A 169 -18.56 7.94 -1.71
N VAL A 170 -17.41 8.54 -1.46
CA VAL A 170 -17.06 9.04 -0.13
C VAL A 170 -16.46 10.43 -0.28
N LEU A 171 -16.99 11.41 0.44
CA LEU A 171 -16.38 12.72 0.63
C LEU A 171 -15.80 12.77 2.04
N GLN A 172 -14.54 13.15 2.16
CA GLN A 172 -13.83 13.24 3.44
C GLN A 172 -13.17 14.61 3.57
N ALA A 173 -13.22 15.17 4.79
CA ALA A 173 -12.46 16.35 5.17
C ALA A 173 -11.64 16.05 6.41
N GLN A 174 -10.42 16.57 6.48
CA GLN A 174 -9.50 16.37 7.59
C GLN A 174 -8.81 17.68 7.95
N LEU A 175 -8.77 18.00 9.23
CA LEU A 175 -7.89 19.01 9.81
C LEU A 175 -6.77 18.30 10.56
N GLN A 176 -5.53 18.62 10.20
CA GLN A 176 -4.33 18.14 10.90
C GLN A 176 -3.63 19.35 11.54
N VAL A 177 -3.39 19.27 12.83
CA VAL A 177 -2.63 20.27 13.60
C VAL A 177 -1.52 19.53 14.32
N SER A 178 -0.29 20.04 14.19
CA SER A 178 0.88 19.49 14.89
C SER A 178 1.62 20.64 15.58
N PHE A 179 1.94 20.50 16.84
CA PHE A 179 2.66 21.44 17.69
C PHE A 179 3.87 20.76 18.32
#